data_ac9f10876e68dadaa7b1b94e6c25a6e0
#
_entry.id   ac9f10876e68dadaa7b1b94e6c25a6e0
#
_cell.length_a   1.000
_cell.length_b   1.000
_cell.length_c   1.000
_cell.angle_alpha   90.00
_cell.angle_beta   90.00
_cell.angle_gamma   90.00
#
_symmetry.space_group_name_H-M   'P 1'
#
loop_
_entity.id
_entity.type
_entity.pdbx_description
1 polymer ?
#
loop_
_entity_poly.entity_id
_entity_poly.type
_entity_poly.pdbx_seq_one_letter_code
_entity_poly.pdbx_strand_id
1 'polypeptide(L)'
;MFDEIEFEKLKRLPKYVFAEVNDLKMAARRAGEDVIDFSMGNPDGPPSKKIIEKLVESAKKPKTHGYSASKGIYKLRLAICNWYERRYGVALDPETEAVATMGSKEGYVHLVQAITNPGDTAIVPDPTYPIHSYAFMLAGGAVKKMELVFDENYRVDEDIFFKNLKKALIESVPRPKYVVVNFPHNPSTATVTPAFYERLVDTAKKERFYIISDIAYADITFDGYKTPSILAVDGAKDVAVESYTLSKSYNMAGWRVGFIVGNPKLVGALQKIKSWLDYGMFTPIQVAATIALDELEGEVEHTIEKYRKRRDVLIDAFGKAGWHIEKPNASMFVWAKLPKEALHLGSLEFSKKLLTEAKVAVSPGIGFGEYGDQYVRIALIENEKRIRQAARNIKKYLKSLREES
;
A
#
# COMPACT_ATOMS: atom_id res chain seq x y z
N MET A 1 34.52 -19.80 12.70
CA MET A 1 33.62 -19.87 13.89
C MET A 1 32.45 -18.85 13.80
N PHE A 2 32.68 -17.56 13.54
CA PHE A 2 31.54 -16.60 13.38
C PHE A 2 30.84 -16.72 12.02
N ASP A 3 31.53 -17.14 10.97
CA ASP A 3 30.95 -17.32 9.62
C ASP A 3 29.95 -18.50 9.52
N GLU A 4 29.90 -19.35 10.55
CA GLU A 4 28.96 -20.48 10.67
C GLU A 4 27.62 -20.09 11.33
N ILE A 5 27.52 -18.85 11.85
CA ILE A 5 26.29 -18.37 12.47
C ILE A 5 25.33 -17.88 11.39
N GLU A 6 24.29 -18.64 11.17
CA GLU A 6 23.27 -18.30 10.18
C GLU A 6 22.05 -17.62 10.81
N PHE A 7 21.49 -16.64 10.10
CA PHE A 7 20.29 -15.92 10.54
C PHE A 7 19.03 -16.54 9.91
N GLU A 8 18.56 -17.64 10.48
CA GLU A 8 17.48 -18.49 9.94
C GLU A 8 16.20 -17.72 9.60
N LYS A 9 15.86 -16.68 10.37
CA LYS A 9 14.69 -15.83 10.07
C LYS A 9 14.79 -15.14 8.71
N LEU A 10 15.99 -14.76 8.30
CA LEU A 10 16.21 -14.07 7.03
C LEU A 10 16.15 -15.01 5.83
N LYS A 11 16.46 -16.29 6.01
CA LYS A 11 16.32 -17.31 4.96
C LYS A 11 14.86 -17.55 4.54
N ARG A 12 13.90 -17.21 5.40
CA ARG A 12 12.46 -17.30 5.08
C ARG A 12 11.97 -16.19 4.15
N LEU A 13 12.76 -15.13 3.99
CA LEU A 13 12.45 -14.05 3.06
C LEU A 13 12.95 -14.45 1.67
N PRO A 14 12.11 -14.38 0.63
CA PRO A 14 12.54 -14.63 -0.73
C PRO A 14 13.52 -13.55 -1.18
N LYS A 15 14.27 -13.83 -2.24
CA LYS A 15 15.05 -12.80 -2.92
C LYS A 15 14.14 -11.62 -3.29
N TYR A 16 14.59 -10.42 -2.96
CA TYR A 16 13.79 -9.22 -3.21
C TYR A 16 13.84 -8.88 -4.71
N VAL A 17 12.83 -9.36 -5.45
CA VAL A 17 12.73 -9.24 -6.92
C VAL A 17 12.94 -7.82 -7.43
N PHE A 18 12.43 -6.83 -6.70
CA PHE A 18 12.61 -5.42 -7.08
C PHE A 18 14.06 -4.94 -7.03
N ALA A 19 14.94 -5.62 -6.29
CA ALA A 19 16.37 -5.29 -6.26
C ALA A 19 17.01 -5.50 -7.62
N GLU A 20 16.68 -6.58 -8.33
CA GLU A 20 17.26 -6.87 -9.66
C GLU A 20 16.98 -5.76 -10.66
N VAL A 21 15.73 -5.30 -10.73
CA VAL A 21 15.35 -4.18 -11.61
C VAL A 21 15.98 -2.87 -11.14
N ASN A 22 16.08 -2.66 -9.82
CA ASN A 22 16.71 -1.46 -9.27
C ASN A 22 18.21 -1.40 -9.57
N ASP A 23 18.93 -2.53 -9.46
CA ASP A 23 20.36 -2.61 -9.75
C ASP A 23 20.64 -2.31 -11.23
N LEU A 24 19.85 -2.89 -12.14
CA LEU A 24 19.91 -2.58 -13.58
C LEU A 24 19.62 -1.10 -13.85
N LYS A 25 18.59 -0.53 -13.23
CA LYS A 25 18.26 0.89 -13.34
C LYS A 25 19.39 1.78 -12.86
N MET A 26 20.01 1.46 -11.73
CA MET A 26 21.13 2.24 -11.19
C MET A 26 22.37 2.12 -12.07
N ALA A 27 22.63 0.93 -12.68
CA ALA A 27 23.71 0.75 -13.63
C ALA A 27 23.48 1.60 -14.89
N ALA A 28 22.28 1.59 -15.47
CA ALA A 28 21.93 2.40 -16.62
C ALA A 28 22.09 3.92 -16.35
N ARG A 29 21.61 4.39 -15.20
CA ARG A 29 21.81 5.80 -14.79
C ARG A 29 23.26 6.20 -14.62
N ARG A 30 24.11 5.31 -14.03
CA ARG A 30 25.56 5.54 -13.91
C ARG A 30 26.25 5.60 -15.27
N ALA A 31 25.73 4.88 -16.27
CA ALA A 31 26.19 4.96 -17.64
C ALA A 31 25.70 6.20 -18.41
N GLY A 32 24.96 7.11 -17.75
CA GLY A 32 24.43 8.33 -18.33
C GLY A 32 23.16 8.14 -19.16
N GLU A 33 22.50 6.99 -19.05
CA GLU A 33 21.26 6.72 -19.79
C GLU A 33 20.05 7.45 -19.19
N ASP A 34 19.19 7.99 -20.05
CA ASP A 34 17.95 8.66 -19.66
C ASP A 34 16.84 7.66 -19.35
N VAL A 35 16.82 7.13 -18.14
CA VAL A 35 15.82 6.16 -17.68
C VAL A 35 14.59 6.88 -17.14
N ILE A 36 13.42 6.53 -17.68
CA ILE A 36 12.09 6.97 -17.20
C ILE A 36 11.62 5.97 -16.15
N ASP A 37 11.39 6.43 -14.92
CA ASP A 37 11.20 5.54 -13.77
C ASP A 37 9.76 5.54 -13.24
N PHE A 38 9.02 4.51 -13.57
CA PHE A 38 7.69 4.21 -13.00
C PHE A 38 7.74 3.10 -11.94
N SER A 39 8.92 2.65 -11.53
CA SER A 39 9.04 1.49 -10.64
C SER A 39 8.77 1.81 -9.16
N MET A 40 9.00 3.04 -8.73
CA MET A 40 8.89 3.42 -7.32
C MET A 40 7.54 4.09 -7.00
N GLY A 41 6.86 3.63 -5.96
CA GLY A 41 5.64 4.25 -5.45
C GLY A 41 5.90 5.40 -4.48
N ASN A 42 6.80 6.32 -4.83
CA ASN A 42 7.14 7.47 -4.00
C ASN A 42 6.51 8.74 -4.58
N PRO A 43 5.65 9.45 -3.82
CA PRO A 43 5.12 10.74 -4.26
C PRO A 43 6.23 11.71 -4.65
N ASP A 44 6.02 12.46 -5.73
CA ASP A 44 7.03 13.34 -6.34
C ASP A 44 6.89 14.82 -5.96
N GLY A 45 5.95 15.15 -5.08
CA GLY A 45 5.71 16.50 -4.59
C GLY A 45 6.06 16.69 -3.12
N PRO A 46 6.29 17.94 -2.68
CA PRO A 46 6.40 18.26 -1.25
C PRO A 46 5.02 18.23 -0.59
N PRO A 47 4.98 18.14 0.75
CA PRO A 47 3.77 18.46 1.51
C PRO A 47 3.33 19.92 1.29
N SER A 48 2.08 20.23 1.64
CA SER A 48 1.58 21.61 1.66
C SER A 48 2.49 22.55 2.46
N LYS A 49 2.61 23.79 1.98
CA LYS A 49 3.39 24.84 2.64
C LYS A 49 2.97 25.02 4.09
N LYS A 50 1.67 24.98 4.39
CA LYS A 50 1.14 25.10 5.75
C LYS A 50 1.63 23.97 6.68
N ILE A 51 1.72 22.75 6.17
CA ILE A 51 2.26 21.60 6.93
C ILE A 51 3.72 21.84 7.26
N ILE A 52 4.52 22.31 6.29
CA ILE A 52 5.94 22.62 6.47
C ILE A 52 6.14 23.76 7.45
N GLU A 53 5.37 24.84 7.33
CA GLU A 53 5.42 25.99 8.25
C GLU A 53 5.09 25.58 9.68
N LYS A 54 4.10 24.69 9.86
CA LYS A 54 3.72 24.18 11.19
C LYS A 54 4.82 23.30 11.81
N LEU A 55 5.50 22.48 11.00
CA LEU A 55 6.68 21.76 11.46
C LEU A 55 7.76 22.73 11.97
N VAL A 56 8.10 23.74 11.16
CA VAL A 56 9.14 24.72 11.49
C VAL A 56 8.77 25.51 12.75
N GLU A 57 7.52 25.97 12.86
CA GLU A 57 7.00 26.65 14.06
C GLU A 57 7.16 25.77 15.30
N SER A 58 6.74 24.51 15.20
CA SER A 58 6.78 23.58 16.30
C SER A 58 8.22 23.20 16.68
N ALA A 59 9.11 23.00 15.71
CA ALA A 59 10.51 22.65 15.95
C ALA A 59 11.32 23.77 16.64
N LYS A 60 10.86 25.01 16.58
CA LYS A 60 11.47 26.12 17.31
C LYS A 60 11.13 26.16 18.81
N LYS A 61 10.15 25.34 19.24
CA LYS A 61 9.70 25.33 20.65
C LYS A 61 10.54 24.34 21.47
N PRO A 62 11.28 24.78 22.51
CA PRO A 62 12.19 23.90 23.27
C PRO A 62 11.52 22.65 23.84
N LYS A 63 10.24 22.73 24.22
CA LYS A 63 9.49 21.63 24.84
C LYS A 63 9.10 20.51 23.87
N THR A 64 9.33 20.65 22.56
CA THR A 64 8.95 19.64 21.57
C THR A 64 10.07 18.66 21.22
N HIS A 65 11.24 18.79 21.82
CA HIS A 65 12.43 17.97 21.56
C HIS A 65 12.60 16.77 22.49
N GLY A 66 11.82 16.69 23.57
CA GLY A 66 11.82 15.53 24.45
C GLY A 66 11.18 14.29 23.80
N TYR A 67 11.37 13.15 24.44
CA TYR A 67 10.68 11.92 24.03
C TYR A 67 9.17 12.11 23.98
N SER A 68 8.54 11.57 22.95
CA SER A 68 7.08 11.59 22.79
C SER A 68 6.45 10.32 23.38
N ALA A 69 5.12 10.30 23.47
CA ALA A 69 4.39 9.09 23.80
C ALA A 69 4.41 8.11 22.61
N SER A 70 4.70 6.83 22.85
CA SER A 70 4.77 5.78 21.83
C SER A 70 3.48 5.66 21.00
N LYS A 71 2.31 5.88 21.65
CA LYS A 71 1.00 5.86 20.98
C LYS A 71 0.67 7.15 20.19
N GLY A 72 1.56 8.16 20.23
CA GLY A 72 1.36 9.48 19.67
C GLY A 72 0.73 10.48 20.65
N ILE A 73 0.94 11.79 20.40
CA ILE A 73 0.34 12.84 21.23
C ILE A 73 -1.19 12.82 21.16
N TYR A 74 -1.85 13.19 22.25
CA TYR A 74 -3.32 13.17 22.33
C TYR A 74 -3.98 13.97 21.20
N LYS A 75 -3.47 15.16 20.90
CA LYS A 75 -4.03 16.01 19.83
C LYS A 75 -4.01 15.33 18.46
N LEU A 76 -2.95 14.58 18.12
CA LEU A 76 -2.90 13.84 16.87
C LEU A 76 -3.92 12.69 16.87
N ARG A 77 -4.04 11.95 17.96
CA ARG A 77 -5.01 10.86 18.07
C ARG A 77 -6.46 11.38 18.00
N LEU A 78 -6.73 12.53 18.62
CA LEU A 78 -8.04 13.20 18.50
C LEU A 78 -8.31 13.67 17.06
N ALA A 79 -7.31 14.26 16.38
CA ALA A 79 -7.45 14.65 14.97
C ALA A 79 -7.71 13.46 14.06
N ILE A 80 -7.10 12.30 14.33
CA ILE A 80 -7.38 11.04 13.63
C ILE A 80 -8.84 10.62 13.83
N CYS A 81 -9.35 10.66 15.06
CA CYS A 81 -10.75 10.31 15.36
C CYS A 81 -11.73 11.28 14.68
N ASN A 82 -11.47 12.57 14.74
CA ASN A 82 -12.28 13.59 14.08
C ASN A 82 -12.28 13.43 12.54
N TRP A 83 -11.14 13.04 11.96
CA TRP A 83 -11.02 12.77 10.53
C TRP A 83 -11.90 11.57 10.13
N TYR A 84 -11.92 10.48 10.92
CA TYR A 84 -12.80 9.33 10.69
C TYR A 84 -14.28 9.70 10.82
N GLU A 85 -14.64 10.50 11.81
CA GLU A 85 -16.03 10.95 12.00
C GLU A 85 -16.51 11.79 10.81
N ARG A 86 -15.71 12.79 10.38
CA ARG A 86 -16.06 13.63 9.23
C ARG A 86 -16.18 12.86 7.93
N ARG A 87 -15.27 11.90 7.73
CA ARG A 87 -15.14 11.22 6.44
C ARG A 87 -16.04 10.00 6.28
N TYR A 88 -16.18 9.23 7.34
CA TYR A 88 -16.86 7.94 7.32
C TYR A 88 -18.04 7.84 8.29
N GLY A 89 -18.30 8.85 9.09
CA GLY A 89 -19.32 8.81 10.16
C GLY A 89 -18.95 7.86 11.31
N VAL A 90 -17.66 7.55 11.49
CA VAL A 90 -17.18 6.60 12.50
C VAL A 90 -16.67 7.33 13.72
N ALA A 91 -17.38 7.21 14.83
CA ALA A 91 -16.92 7.68 16.14
C ALA A 91 -15.88 6.72 16.74
N LEU A 92 -14.72 7.27 17.13
CA LEU A 92 -13.60 6.54 17.73
C LEU A 92 -13.16 7.21 19.04
N ASP A 93 -12.71 6.39 20.00
CA ASP A 93 -12.07 6.88 21.22
C ASP A 93 -10.56 7.08 20.99
N PRO A 94 -10.01 8.30 21.13
CA PRO A 94 -8.60 8.57 20.95
C PRO A 94 -7.69 7.87 21.96
N GLU A 95 -8.20 7.36 23.09
CA GLU A 95 -7.40 6.68 24.10
C GLU A 95 -7.25 5.19 23.83
N THR A 96 -8.31 4.54 23.34
CA THR A 96 -8.40 3.08 23.25
C THR A 96 -8.49 2.57 21.81
N GLU A 97 -8.99 3.39 20.87
CA GLU A 97 -9.27 2.97 19.49
C GLU A 97 -8.37 3.65 18.44
N ALA A 98 -7.36 4.44 18.87
CA ALA A 98 -6.44 5.12 17.95
C ALA A 98 -4.98 5.08 18.43
N VAL A 99 -4.06 4.83 17.51
CA VAL A 99 -2.61 4.87 17.75
C VAL A 99 -1.89 5.45 16.53
N ALA A 100 -1.04 6.46 16.76
CA ALA A 100 -0.17 7.01 15.73
C ALA A 100 1.08 6.13 15.56
N THR A 101 1.54 5.98 14.31
CA THR A 101 2.63 5.09 13.93
C THR A 101 3.67 5.81 13.05
N MET A 102 4.89 5.31 13.02
CA MET A 102 5.96 5.85 12.15
C MET A 102 5.78 5.39 10.70
N GLY A 103 4.62 5.77 10.12
CA GLY A 103 4.06 5.28 8.87
C GLY A 103 3.26 3.99 9.05
N SER A 104 2.32 3.74 8.14
CA SER A 104 1.46 2.54 8.20
C SER A 104 2.25 1.23 8.20
N LYS A 105 3.37 1.17 7.46
CA LYS A 105 4.19 -0.04 7.36
C LYS A 105 4.78 -0.46 8.72
N GLU A 106 5.31 0.49 9.50
CA GLU A 106 5.82 0.22 10.85
C GLU A 106 4.69 -0.22 11.76
N GLY A 107 3.58 0.52 11.77
CA GLY A 107 2.41 0.17 12.58
C GLY A 107 1.87 -1.22 12.27
N TYR A 108 1.78 -1.57 10.98
CA TYR A 108 1.37 -2.90 10.54
C TYR A 108 2.32 -4.00 11.05
N VAL A 109 3.64 -3.81 10.89
CA VAL A 109 4.63 -4.80 11.33
C VAL A 109 4.58 -4.99 12.84
N HIS A 110 4.53 -3.90 13.62
CA HIS A 110 4.45 -3.98 15.07
C HIS A 110 3.12 -4.59 15.55
N LEU A 111 2.00 -4.26 14.89
CA LEU A 111 0.73 -4.92 15.18
C LEU A 111 0.84 -6.44 14.97
N VAL A 112 1.32 -6.86 13.81
CA VAL A 112 1.50 -8.28 13.48
C VAL A 112 2.42 -8.98 14.50
N GLN A 113 3.53 -8.34 14.88
CA GLN A 113 4.43 -8.87 15.92
C GLN A 113 3.73 -9.01 17.29
N ALA A 114 2.86 -8.06 17.63
CA ALA A 114 2.16 -8.08 18.92
C ALA A 114 1.10 -9.19 19.03
N ILE A 115 0.45 -9.53 17.91
CA ILE A 115 -0.73 -10.40 17.92
C ILE A 115 -0.45 -11.82 17.42
N THR A 116 0.68 -12.06 16.73
CA THR A 116 1.00 -13.34 16.10
C THR A 116 1.85 -14.20 17.01
N ASN A 117 1.38 -15.38 17.35
CA ASN A 117 2.18 -16.42 17.99
C ASN A 117 2.85 -17.31 16.93
N PRO A 118 3.98 -17.99 17.26
CA PRO A 118 4.56 -18.98 16.39
C PRO A 118 3.51 -20.01 15.94
N GLY A 119 3.41 -20.22 14.61
CA GLY A 119 2.45 -21.15 14.01
C GLY A 119 1.05 -20.58 13.75
N ASP A 120 0.72 -19.38 14.20
CA ASP A 120 -0.54 -18.73 13.80
C ASP A 120 -0.56 -18.49 12.29
N THR A 121 -1.73 -18.62 11.68
CA THR A 121 -1.91 -18.46 10.22
C THR A 121 -2.73 -17.21 9.89
N ALA A 122 -2.29 -16.46 8.88
CA ALA A 122 -3.03 -15.38 8.26
C ALA A 122 -3.41 -15.72 6.81
N ILE A 123 -4.58 -15.29 6.36
CA ILE A 123 -4.97 -15.27 4.94
C ILE A 123 -4.62 -13.91 4.37
N VAL A 124 -3.89 -13.92 3.24
CA VAL A 124 -3.47 -12.70 2.54
C VAL A 124 -3.77 -12.85 1.05
N PRO A 125 -4.41 -11.86 0.40
CA PRO A 125 -4.59 -11.86 -1.05
C PRO A 125 -3.26 -11.96 -1.81
N ASP A 126 -3.28 -12.56 -3.00
CA ASP A 126 -2.15 -12.61 -3.92
C ASP A 126 -2.65 -12.20 -5.33
N PRO A 127 -2.06 -11.19 -5.98
CA PRO A 127 -0.90 -10.42 -5.52
C PRO A 127 -1.21 -9.53 -4.31
N THR A 128 -0.17 -9.07 -3.60
CA THR A 128 -0.30 -8.13 -2.48
C THR A 128 0.95 -7.29 -2.27
N TYR A 129 0.84 -6.22 -1.51
CA TYR A 129 2.03 -5.49 -1.02
C TYR A 129 2.85 -6.41 -0.10
N PRO A 130 4.13 -6.66 -0.40
CA PRO A 130 4.90 -7.75 0.22
C PRO A 130 4.88 -7.79 1.75
N ILE A 131 4.83 -6.62 2.41
CA ILE A 131 4.84 -6.58 3.88
C ILE A 131 3.62 -7.25 4.50
N HIS A 132 2.48 -7.32 3.77
CA HIS A 132 1.27 -7.96 4.28
C HIS A 132 1.50 -9.45 4.58
N SER A 133 2.32 -10.12 3.79
CA SER A 133 2.73 -11.51 4.01
C SER A 133 3.96 -11.63 4.91
N TYR A 134 5.00 -10.85 4.61
CA TYR A 134 6.29 -11.06 5.28
C TYR A 134 6.31 -10.65 6.75
N ALA A 135 5.45 -9.72 7.19
CA ALA A 135 5.34 -9.40 8.60
C ALA A 135 4.93 -10.62 9.44
N PHE A 136 3.97 -11.43 8.97
CA PHE A 136 3.58 -12.67 9.64
C PHE A 136 4.70 -13.70 9.67
N MET A 137 5.40 -13.89 8.55
CA MET A 137 6.54 -14.81 8.49
C MET A 137 7.67 -14.39 9.44
N LEU A 138 7.97 -13.10 9.52
CA LEU A 138 8.98 -12.55 10.45
C LEU A 138 8.55 -12.68 11.91
N ALA A 139 7.25 -12.63 12.19
CA ALA A 139 6.69 -12.86 13.53
C ALA A 139 6.66 -14.36 13.92
N GLY A 140 7.00 -15.27 13.00
CA GLY A 140 6.96 -16.73 13.22
C GLY A 140 5.63 -17.38 12.84
N GLY A 141 4.71 -16.63 12.26
CA GLY A 141 3.45 -17.12 11.71
C GLY A 141 3.60 -17.71 10.30
N ALA A 142 2.49 -18.24 9.80
CA ALA A 142 2.33 -18.75 8.43
C ALA A 142 1.35 -17.87 7.64
N VAL A 143 1.45 -17.92 6.32
CA VAL A 143 0.56 -17.21 5.41
C VAL A 143 -0.07 -18.18 4.42
N LYS A 144 -1.39 -18.21 4.39
CA LYS A 144 -2.18 -18.82 3.31
C LYS A 144 -2.49 -17.74 2.28
N LYS A 145 -1.86 -17.82 1.13
CA LYS A 145 -2.15 -16.94 0.00
C LYS A 145 -3.51 -17.30 -0.61
N MET A 146 -4.24 -16.28 -1.06
CA MET A 146 -5.54 -16.41 -1.67
C MET A 146 -5.60 -15.54 -2.91
N GLU A 147 -5.88 -16.14 -4.07
CA GLU A 147 -5.97 -15.42 -5.34
C GLU A 147 -6.99 -14.28 -5.26
N LEU A 148 -6.57 -13.08 -5.65
CA LEU A 148 -7.42 -11.90 -5.80
C LEU A 148 -7.83 -11.73 -7.25
N VAL A 149 -9.11 -11.95 -7.53
CA VAL A 149 -9.69 -11.76 -8.86
C VAL A 149 -10.48 -10.45 -8.91
N PHE A 150 -10.39 -9.75 -10.02
CA PHE A 150 -11.08 -8.48 -10.29
C PHE A 150 -11.46 -8.39 -11.78
N ASP A 151 -12.49 -7.59 -12.06
CA ASP A 151 -12.99 -7.35 -13.41
C ASP A 151 -12.10 -6.35 -14.19
N GLU A 152 -12.50 -6.04 -15.42
CA GLU A 152 -11.84 -5.05 -16.30
C GLU A 152 -11.87 -3.62 -15.76
N ASN A 153 -12.77 -3.31 -14.83
CA ASN A 153 -12.85 -2.02 -14.14
C ASN A 153 -12.07 -2.01 -12.82
N TYR A 154 -11.25 -3.02 -12.57
CA TYR A 154 -10.53 -3.24 -11.31
C TYR A 154 -11.45 -3.30 -10.09
N ARG A 155 -12.67 -3.84 -10.23
CA ARG A 155 -13.54 -4.17 -9.10
C ARG A 155 -13.29 -5.61 -8.69
N VAL A 156 -13.14 -5.84 -7.40
CA VAL A 156 -12.99 -7.20 -6.88
C VAL A 156 -14.21 -8.04 -7.25
N ASP A 157 -13.98 -9.23 -7.80
CA ASP A 157 -15.02 -10.24 -7.92
C ASP A 157 -15.34 -10.80 -6.53
N GLU A 158 -16.40 -10.24 -5.95
CA GLU A 158 -16.77 -10.54 -4.57
C GLU A 158 -17.12 -12.01 -4.37
N ASP A 159 -17.80 -12.64 -5.32
CA ASP A 159 -18.20 -14.05 -5.19
C ASP A 159 -16.99 -14.98 -5.24
N ILE A 160 -16.06 -14.73 -6.15
CA ILE A 160 -14.78 -15.46 -6.19
C ILE A 160 -13.99 -15.20 -4.92
N PHE A 161 -13.92 -13.94 -4.44
CA PHE A 161 -13.20 -13.61 -3.21
C PHE A 161 -13.73 -14.42 -2.03
N PHE A 162 -15.03 -14.41 -1.77
CA PHE A 162 -15.61 -15.12 -0.63
C PHE A 162 -15.57 -16.64 -0.80
N LYS A 163 -15.65 -17.16 -2.02
CA LYS A 163 -15.40 -18.57 -2.31
C LYS A 163 -13.97 -18.98 -1.96
N ASN A 164 -12.99 -18.19 -2.38
CA ASN A 164 -11.57 -18.42 -2.11
C ASN A 164 -11.27 -18.27 -0.61
N LEU A 165 -11.84 -17.27 0.07
CA LEU A 165 -11.73 -17.08 1.51
C LEU A 165 -12.25 -18.30 2.28
N LYS A 166 -13.46 -18.79 1.94
CA LYS A 166 -14.03 -19.99 2.55
C LYS A 166 -13.13 -21.21 2.34
N LYS A 167 -12.61 -21.39 1.13
CA LYS A 167 -11.67 -22.47 0.81
C LYS A 167 -10.40 -22.37 1.67
N ALA A 168 -9.80 -21.17 1.74
CA ALA A 168 -8.60 -20.94 2.53
C ALA A 168 -8.81 -21.20 4.03
N LEU A 169 -9.98 -20.83 4.59
CA LEU A 169 -10.34 -21.10 5.98
C LEU A 169 -10.48 -22.59 6.27
N ILE A 170 -11.01 -23.38 5.33
CA ILE A 170 -11.20 -24.83 5.50
C ILE A 170 -9.89 -25.60 5.33
N GLU A 171 -9.07 -25.23 4.36
CA GLU A 171 -7.83 -25.94 4.01
C GLU A 171 -6.66 -25.65 4.93
N SER A 172 -6.73 -24.60 5.76
CA SER A 172 -5.60 -24.20 6.59
C SER A 172 -5.62 -24.87 7.97
N VAL A 173 -4.49 -25.45 8.33
CA VAL A 173 -4.23 -26.02 9.66
C VAL A 173 -2.90 -25.46 10.17
N PRO A 174 -2.90 -24.73 11.30
CA PRO A 174 -4.05 -24.33 12.13
C PRO A 174 -4.98 -23.34 11.40
N ARG A 175 -6.23 -23.25 11.92
CA ARG A 175 -7.22 -22.33 11.35
C ARG A 175 -6.72 -20.88 11.41
N PRO A 176 -6.87 -20.11 10.31
CA PRO A 176 -6.43 -18.73 10.24
C PRO A 176 -7.13 -17.84 11.27
N LYS A 177 -6.35 -17.00 11.94
CA LYS A 177 -6.84 -16.02 12.92
C LYS A 177 -6.97 -14.62 12.33
N TYR A 178 -6.32 -14.36 11.20
CA TYR A 178 -6.22 -13.05 10.58
C TYR A 178 -6.51 -13.13 9.10
N VAL A 179 -7.24 -12.14 8.59
CA VAL A 179 -7.42 -11.88 7.17
C VAL A 179 -6.94 -10.45 6.89
N VAL A 180 -6.05 -10.30 5.95
CA VAL A 180 -5.54 -8.99 5.52
C VAL A 180 -6.25 -8.57 4.26
N VAL A 181 -6.72 -7.32 4.20
CA VAL A 181 -7.26 -6.69 2.99
C VAL A 181 -6.62 -5.33 2.79
N ASN A 182 -6.48 -4.92 1.53
CA ASN A 182 -5.90 -3.63 1.19
C ASN A 182 -6.66 -3.04 0.01
N PHE A 183 -7.53 -2.05 0.23
CA PHE A 183 -8.30 -1.41 -0.83
C PHE A 183 -8.39 0.11 -0.62
N PRO A 184 -8.10 0.93 -1.67
CA PRO A 184 -7.64 0.55 -3.02
C PRO A 184 -6.34 -0.22 -3.00
N HIS A 185 -6.29 -1.29 -3.80
CA HIS A 185 -5.29 -2.33 -3.68
C HIS A 185 -3.92 -1.94 -4.25
N ASN A 186 -2.86 -2.28 -3.55
CA ASN A 186 -1.49 -2.26 -4.05
C ASN A 186 -1.00 -3.71 -4.21
N PRO A 187 -0.75 -4.20 -5.42
CA PRO A 187 -0.44 -3.44 -6.65
C PRO A 187 -1.60 -3.25 -7.63
N SER A 188 -2.68 -4.03 -7.56
CA SER A 188 -3.65 -4.19 -8.65
C SER A 188 -4.61 -3.00 -8.84
N THR A 189 -4.58 -2.00 -7.95
CA THR A 189 -5.53 -0.87 -7.93
C THR A 189 -7.01 -1.26 -7.71
N ALA A 190 -7.27 -2.54 -7.45
CA ALA A 190 -8.61 -3.05 -7.27
C ALA A 190 -9.37 -2.33 -6.14
N THR A 191 -10.67 -2.20 -6.33
CA THR A 191 -11.58 -1.49 -5.46
C THR A 191 -12.71 -2.39 -4.99
N VAL A 192 -13.36 -2.01 -3.90
CA VAL A 192 -14.49 -2.74 -3.30
C VAL A 192 -15.66 -1.82 -3.03
N THR A 193 -16.84 -2.41 -2.81
CA THR A 193 -18.07 -1.73 -2.41
C THR A 193 -18.23 -1.70 -0.89
N PRO A 194 -19.11 -0.86 -0.32
CA PRO A 194 -19.50 -0.98 1.09
C PRO A 194 -20.05 -2.37 1.43
N ALA A 195 -20.87 -2.97 0.56
CA ALA A 195 -21.45 -4.31 0.74
C ALA A 195 -20.37 -5.41 0.87
N PHE A 196 -19.24 -5.27 0.18
CA PHE A 196 -18.10 -6.17 0.38
C PHE A 196 -17.64 -6.18 1.85
N TYR A 197 -17.51 -5.01 2.47
CA TYR A 197 -17.09 -4.93 3.87
C TYR A 197 -18.16 -5.44 4.84
N GLU A 198 -19.45 -5.20 4.57
CA GLU A 198 -20.55 -5.79 5.35
C GLU A 198 -20.43 -7.32 5.36
N ARG A 199 -20.33 -7.92 4.19
CA ARG A 199 -20.15 -9.38 4.03
C ARG A 199 -18.87 -9.90 4.69
N LEU A 200 -17.77 -9.14 4.64
CA LEU A 200 -16.49 -9.52 5.24
C LEU A 200 -16.55 -9.49 6.78
N VAL A 201 -17.17 -8.45 7.36
CA VAL A 201 -17.36 -8.32 8.81
C VAL A 201 -18.25 -9.45 9.35
N ASP A 202 -19.37 -9.73 8.68
CA ASP A 202 -20.26 -10.84 9.04
C ASP A 202 -19.53 -12.19 8.97
N THR A 203 -18.75 -12.39 7.91
CA THR A 203 -17.92 -13.59 7.77
C THR A 203 -16.89 -13.69 8.90
N ALA A 204 -16.23 -12.59 9.25
CA ALA A 204 -15.25 -12.57 10.33
C ALA A 204 -15.85 -12.91 11.71
N LYS A 205 -17.03 -12.38 12.00
CA LYS A 205 -17.76 -12.71 13.25
C LYS A 205 -18.15 -14.19 13.30
N LYS A 206 -18.71 -14.71 12.20
CA LYS A 206 -19.14 -16.12 12.09
C LYS A 206 -17.95 -17.07 12.17
N GLU A 207 -16.89 -16.81 11.43
CA GLU A 207 -15.72 -17.68 11.28
C GLU A 207 -14.62 -17.40 12.31
N ARG A 208 -14.77 -16.36 13.14
CA ARG A 208 -13.91 -15.99 14.28
C ARG A 208 -12.47 -15.67 13.91
N PHE A 209 -12.27 -14.73 12.96
CA PHE A 209 -10.97 -14.16 12.64
C PHE A 209 -11.00 -12.64 12.75
N TYR A 210 -9.83 -12.03 12.93
CA TYR A 210 -9.65 -10.59 12.88
C TYR A 210 -9.31 -10.13 11.46
N ILE A 211 -9.75 -8.91 11.12
CA ILE A 211 -9.46 -8.26 9.85
C ILE A 211 -8.45 -7.13 10.07
N ILE A 212 -7.39 -7.10 9.25
CA ILE A 212 -6.46 -5.98 9.19
C ILE A 212 -6.64 -5.33 7.81
N SER A 213 -7.26 -4.15 7.78
CA SER A 213 -7.52 -3.37 6.56
C SER A 213 -6.44 -2.32 6.39
N ASP A 214 -5.79 -2.26 5.22
CA ASP A 214 -4.83 -1.20 4.85
C ASP A 214 -5.44 -0.31 3.78
N ILE A 215 -5.70 0.95 4.12
CA ILE A 215 -6.31 1.94 3.22
C ILE A 215 -5.35 3.06 2.84
N ALA A 216 -4.08 2.74 2.64
CA ALA A 216 -3.03 3.72 2.34
C ALA A 216 -3.33 4.63 1.13
N TYR A 217 -4.22 4.23 0.23
CA TYR A 217 -4.61 4.97 -0.98
C TYR A 217 -6.06 5.48 -0.93
N ALA A 218 -6.68 5.53 0.25
CA ALA A 218 -8.09 5.85 0.43
C ALA A 218 -8.54 7.17 -0.21
N ASP A 219 -7.66 8.17 -0.25
CA ASP A 219 -7.97 9.49 -0.81
C ASP A 219 -7.73 9.57 -2.32
N ILE A 220 -6.83 8.75 -2.86
CA ILE A 220 -6.45 8.82 -4.27
C ILE A 220 -7.46 8.02 -5.08
N THR A 221 -8.60 8.65 -5.33
CA THR A 221 -9.74 8.06 -6.05
C THR A 221 -10.14 8.95 -7.22
N PHE A 222 -10.73 8.35 -8.24
CA PHE A 222 -11.05 9.02 -9.50
C PHE A 222 -12.46 8.68 -9.96
N ASP A 223 -13.01 9.48 -10.86
CA ASP A 223 -14.22 9.20 -11.61
C ASP A 223 -15.44 8.87 -10.70
N GLY A 224 -15.52 9.55 -9.55
CA GLY A 224 -16.64 9.43 -8.60
C GLY A 224 -16.55 8.24 -7.62
N TYR A 225 -15.54 7.39 -7.72
CA TYR A 225 -15.33 6.36 -6.70
C TYR A 225 -14.93 6.99 -5.37
N LYS A 226 -15.47 6.46 -4.28
CA LYS A 226 -15.10 6.81 -2.91
C LYS A 226 -14.75 5.54 -2.16
N THR A 227 -13.56 5.52 -1.57
CA THR A 227 -13.12 4.36 -0.77
C THR A 227 -14.01 4.21 0.46
N PRO A 228 -14.67 3.07 0.65
CA PRO A 228 -15.37 2.78 1.89
C PRO A 228 -14.37 2.46 3.02
N SER A 229 -14.73 2.75 4.27
CA SER A 229 -14.03 2.24 5.44
C SER A 229 -14.73 0.99 5.98
N ILE A 230 -13.96 -0.04 6.32
CA ILE A 230 -14.51 -1.22 6.98
C ILE A 230 -15.14 -0.86 8.33
N LEU A 231 -14.60 0.16 9.02
CA LEU A 231 -15.09 0.59 10.32
C LEU A 231 -16.44 1.30 10.26
N ALA A 232 -16.92 1.69 9.07
CA ALA A 232 -18.27 2.22 8.87
C ALA A 232 -19.36 1.12 8.91
N VAL A 233 -18.95 -0.16 8.91
CA VAL A 233 -19.88 -1.29 9.04
C VAL A 233 -20.21 -1.54 10.51
N ASP A 234 -21.49 -1.76 10.82
CA ASP A 234 -21.96 -2.03 12.17
C ASP A 234 -21.23 -3.26 12.79
N GLY A 235 -20.66 -3.02 13.97
CA GLY A 235 -19.91 -4.03 14.70
C GLY A 235 -18.56 -4.42 14.09
N ALA A 236 -18.06 -3.68 13.10
CA ALA A 236 -16.72 -3.90 12.56
C ALA A 236 -15.62 -3.72 13.61
N LYS A 237 -15.82 -2.80 14.57
CA LYS A 237 -14.88 -2.58 15.69
C LYS A 237 -14.69 -3.81 16.60
N ASP A 238 -15.58 -4.80 16.53
CA ASP A 238 -15.40 -6.05 17.28
C ASP A 238 -14.30 -6.93 16.67
N VAL A 239 -14.07 -6.83 15.34
CA VAL A 239 -13.25 -7.76 14.58
C VAL A 239 -12.20 -7.11 13.68
N ALA A 240 -12.18 -5.78 13.52
CA ALA A 240 -11.32 -5.13 12.55
C ALA A 240 -10.50 -3.97 13.11
N VAL A 241 -9.33 -3.79 12.51
CA VAL A 241 -8.56 -2.54 12.56
C VAL A 241 -8.30 -2.04 11.15
N GLU A 242 -8.12 -0.72 11.02
CA GLU A 242 -7.82 -0.06 9.76
C GLU A 242 -6.55 0.77 9.88
N SER A 243 -5.64 0.63 8.91
CA SER A 243 -4.36 1.31 8.82
C SER A 243 -4.38 2.36 7.72
N TYR A 244 -3.91 3.56 8.01
CA TYR A 244 -3.80 4.66 7.07
C TYR A 244 -2.44 5.36 7.17
N THR A 245 -2.07 6.12 6.14
CA THR A 245 -0.81 6.88 6.10
C THR A 245 -0.98 8.22 5.39
N LEU A 246 -0.34 9.26 5.91
CA LEU A 246 -0.25 10.57 5.25
C LEU A 246 0.79 10.60 4.11
N SER A 247 1.50 9.49 3.92
CA SER A 247 2.58 9.39 2.92
C SER A 247 2.14 9.69 1.50
N LYS A 248 0.88 9.31 1.14
CA LYS A 248 0.41 9.35 -0.25
C LYS A 248 -0.39 10.61 -0.54
N SER A 249 -1.48 10.79 0.18
CA SER A 249 -2.42 11.90 -0.03
C SER A 249 -1.81 13.26 0.30
N TYR A 250 -1.04 13.32 1.37
CA TYR A 250 -0.42 14.57 1.86
C TYR A 250 1.05 14.74 1.43
N ASN A 251 1.59 13.88 0.56
CA ASN A 251 3.00 13.90 0.13
C ASN A 251 4.01 13.85 1.30
N MET A 252 3.67 13.17 2.39
CA MET A 252 4.48 13.09 3.60
C MET A 252 5.25 11.77 3.73
N ALA A 253 5.65 11.16 2.61
CA ALA A 253 6.28 9.84 2.61
C ALA A 253 7.55 9.75 3.48
N GLY A 254 8.42 10.75 3.40
CA GLY A 254 9.66 10.84 4.19
C GLY A 254 9.44 11.22 5.66
N TRP A 255 8.27 11.74 6.01
CA TRP A 255 7.95 12.21 7.38
C TRP A 255 7.54 11.06 8.30
N ARG A 256 7.21 9.91 7.71
CA ARG A 256 6.86 8.70 8.44
C ARG A 256 5.68 8.88 9.39
N VAL A 257 4.52 9.33 8.87
CA VAL A 257 3.29 9.46 9.65
C VAL A 257 2.22 8.51 9.12
N GLY A 258 1.67 7.73 10.02
CA GLY A 258 0.51 6.87 9.81
C GLY A 258 -0.22 6.64 11.12
N PHE A 259 -1.25 5.82 11.06
CA PHE A 259 -1.99 5.42 12.26
C PHE A 259 -2.75 4.10 12.02
N ILE A 260 -3.13 3.46 13.11
CA ILE A 260 -4.04 2.32 13.13
C ILE A 260 -5.17 2.63 14.10
N VAL A 261 -6.40 2.34 13.67
CA VAL A 261 -7.61 2.58 14.43
C VAL A 261 -8.55 1.38 14.40
N GLY A 262 -9.52 1.32 15.32
CA GLY A 262 -10.57 0.31 15.34
C GLY A 262 -10.57 -0.53 16.61
N ASN A 263 -10.59 -1.85 16.50
CA ASN A 263 -10.74 -2.77 17.62
C ASN A 263 -9.81 -2.46 18.80
N PRO A 264 -10.33 -2.12 19.99
CA PRO A 264 -9.52 -1.65 21.11
C PRO A 264 -8.53 -2.70 21.65
N LYS A 265 -8.81 -3.99 21.48
CA LYS A 265 -7.90 -5.08 21.89
C LYS A 265 -6.67 -5.13 20.97
N LEU A 266 -6.85 -4.98 19.65
CA LEU A 266 -5.76 -4.97 18.68
C LEU A 266 -4.95 -3.67 18.78
N VAL A 267 -5.63 -2.53 18.92
CA VAL A 267 -5.00 -1.22 19.15
C VAL A 267 -4.20 -1.23 20.45
N GLY A 268 -4.76 -1.78 21.53
CA GLY A 268 -4.08 -1.92 22.81
C GLY A 268 -2.84 -2.83 22.74
N ALA A 269 -2.89 -3.91 21.95
CA ALA A 269 -1.72 -4.76 21.71
C ALA A 269 -0.60 -4.00 20.99
N LEU A 270 -0.96 -3.20 19.97
CA LEU A 270 -0.01 -2.34 19.27
C LEU A 270 0.57 -1.26 20.19
N GLN A 271 -0.26 -0.59 20.99
CA GLN A 271 0.22 0.40 21.96
C GLN A 271 1.20 -0.21 22.96
N LYS A 272 0.92 -1.43 23.43
CA LYS A 272 1.76 -2.15 24.37
C LYS A 272 3.12 -2.50 23.77
N ILE A 273 3.18 -3.08 22.58
CA ILE A 273 4.48 -3.43 21.96
C ILE A 273 5.28 -2.18 21.62
N LYS A 274 4.65 -1.13 21.12
CA LYS A 274 5.32 0.16 20.82
C LYS A 274 5.95 0.77 22.08
N SER A 275 5.32 0.66 23.24
CA SER A 275 5.89 1.18 24.50
C SER A 275 7.23 0.54 24.88
N TRP A 276 7.56 -0.63 24.33
CA TRP A 276 8.85 -1.31 24.53
C TRP A 276 9.83 -1.08 23.37
N LEU A 277 9.32 -0.81 22.17
CA LEU A 277 10.16 -0.74 20.95
C LEU A 277 10.58 0.70 20.60
N ASP A 278 9.73 1.68 20.88
CA ASP A 278 9.98 3.08 20.48
C ASP A 278 9.32 4.08 21.44
N TYR A 279 9.73 5.35 21.32
CA TYR A 279 9.15 6.49 22.03
C TYR A 279 8.28 7.35 21.10
N GLY A 280 7.81 6.78 19.98
CA GLY A 280 6.98 7.49 19.01
C GLY A 280 7.75 8.47 18.12
N MET A 281 6.99 9.23 17.36
CA MET A 281 7.52 10.20 16.39
C MET A 281 7.97 11.49 17.09
N PHE A 282 8.93 12.18 16.48
CA PHE A 282 9.30 13.54 16.83
C PHE A 282 8.06 14.45 16.91
N THR A 283 7.87 15.12 18.06
CA THR A 283 6.65 15.88 18.37
C THR A 283 6.28 16.92 17.29
N PRO A 284 7.19 17.72 16.73
CA PRO A 284 6.88 18.66 15.65
C PRO A 284 6.23 18.01 14.41
N ILE A 285 6.63 16.80 14.04
CA ILE A 285 5.99 16.05 12.95
C ILE A 285 4.54 15.73 13.30
N GLN A 286 4.29 15.30 14.53
CA GLN A 286 2.93 14.98 14.99
C GLN A 286 2.02 16.21 15.02
N VAL A 287 2.55 17.37 15.42
CA VAL A 287 1.82 18.65 15.40
C VAL A 287 1.49 19.06 13.96
N ALA A 288 2.41 18.89 13.02
CA ALA A 288 2.17 19.18 11.60
C ALA A 288 1.15 18.21 10.99
N ALA A 289 1.19 16.93 11.38
CA ALA A 289 0.21 15.93 10.95
C ALA A 289 -1.20 16.22 11.52
N THR A 290 -1.31 16.75 12.72
CA THR A 290 -2.58 17.20 13.30
C THR A 290 -3.25 18.24 12.40
N ILE A 291 -2.49 19.27 11.98
CA ILE A 291 -3.00 20.30 11.06
C ILE A 291 -3.36 19.73 9.70
N ALA A 292 -2.59 18.78 9.19
CA ALA A 292 -2.90 18.12 7.93
C ALA A 292 -4.27 17.43 7.94
N LEU A 293 -4.59 16.73 9.03
CA LEU A 293 -5.86 16.02 9.19
C LEU A 293 -7.04 16.96 9.51
N ASP A 294 -6.84 17.99 10.34
CA ASP A 294 -7.92 18.84 10.80
C ASP A 294 -8.30 19.96 9.80
N GLU A 295 -7.32 20.49 9.04
CA GLU A 295 -7.53 21.73 8.29
C GLU A 295 -7.28 21.62 6.78
N LEU A 296 -6.59 20.56 6.31
CA LEU A 296 -6.03 20.55 4.95
C LEU A 296 -6.56 19.41 4.07
N GLU A 297 -7.74 18.90 4.35
CA GLU A 297 -8.38 17.90 3.48
C GLU A 297 -8.55 18.42 2.04
N GLY A 298 -8.85 19.69 1.85
CA GLY A 298 -8.97 20.31 0.52
C GLY A 298 -7.67 20.34 -0.30
N GLU A 299 -6.49 20.24 0.34
CA GLU A 299 -5.22 20.20 -0.38
C GLU A 299 -4.92 18.82 -0.99
N VAL A 300 -5.60 17.77 -0.52
CA VAL A 300 -5.53 16.42 -1.09
C VAL A 300 -6.08 16.41 -2.53
N GLU A 301 -7.05 17.26 -2.84
CA GLU A 301 -7.64 17.41 -4.18
C GLU A 301 -6.57 17.74 -5.24
N HIS A 302 -5.58 18.55 -4.89
CA HIS A 302 -4.46 18.86 -5.79
C HIS A 302 -3.64 17.61 -6.13
N THR A 303 -3.44 16.74 -5.16
CA THR A 303 -2.73 15.47 -5.35
C THR A 303 -3.56 14.51 -6.20
N ILE A 304 -4.86 14.43 -5.97
CA ILE A 304 -5.80 13.60 -6.74
C ILE A 304 -5.81 14.05 -8.21
N GLU A 305 -5.99 15.34 -8.45
CA GLU A 305 -6.06 15.88 -9.81
C GLU A 305 -4.76 15.64 -10.60
N LYS A 306 -3.59 15.79 -9.95
CA LYS A 306 -2.30 15.47 -10.55
C LYS A 306 -2.22 14.01 -10.99
N TYR A 307 -2.62 13.06 -10.13
CA TYR A 307 -2.58 11.64 -10.48
C TYR A 307 -3.65 11.27 -11.51
N ARG A 308 -4.85 11.84 -11.43
CA ARG A 308 -5.90 11.65 -12.41
C ARG A 308 -5.42 12.04 -13.82
N LYS A 309 -4.83 13.23 -13.96
CA LYS A 309 -4.28 13.72 -15.24
C LYS A 309 -3.17 12.83 -15.78
N ARG A 310 -2.25 12.40 -14.93
CA ARG A 310 -1.16 11.49 -15.32
C ARG A 310 -1.67 10.12 -15.74
N ARG A 311 -2.64 9.58 -15.03
CA ARG A 311 -3.34 8.34 -15.40
C ARG A 311 -3.93 8.46 -16.80
N ASP A 312 -4.72 9.48 -17.04
CA ASP A 312 -5.42 9.66 -18.31
C ASP A 312 -4.43 9.82 -19.47
N VAL A 313 -3.35 10.58 -19.29
CA VAL A 313 -2.28 10.73 -20.29
C VAL A 313 -1.53 9.41 -20.51
N LEU A 314 -1.30 8.62 -19.46
CA LEU A 314 -0.60 7.33 -19.57
C LEU A 314 -1.44 6.34 -20.37
N ILE A 315 -2.71 6.17 -20.02
CA ILE A 315 -3.63 5.25 -20.69
C ILE A 315 -3.75 5.58 -22.18
N ASP A 316 -3.97 6.85 -22.52
CA ASP A 316 -4.04 7.31 -23.93
C ASP A 316 -2.72 7.06 -24.68
N ALA A 317 -1.59 7.47 -24.09
CA ALA A 317 -0.30 7.41 -24.76
C ALA A 317 0.20 5.96 -24.95
N PHE A 318 0.00 5.09 -23.95
CA PHE A 318 0.40 3.68 -24.03
C PHE A 318 -0.53 2.91 -24.98
N GLY A 319 -1.83 3.21 -24.98
CA GLY A 319 -2.77 2.66 -25.95
C GLY A 319 -2.35 2.97 -27.41
N LYS A 320 -1.97 4.23 -27.71
CA LYS A 320 -1.43 4.64 -29.00
C LYS A 320 -0.05 4.00 -29.33
N ALA A 321 0.66 3.56 -28.33
CA ALA A 321 1.91 2.80 -28.49
C ALA A 321 1.66 1.29 -28.77
N GLY A 322 0.42 0.81 -28.66
CA GLY A 322 0.03 -0.58 -28.86
C GLY A 322 -0.02 -1.39 -27.56
N TRP A 323 0.04 -0.74 -26.40
CA TRP A 323 -0.15 -1.38 -25.09
C TRP A 323 -1.45 -0.89 -24.45
N HIS A 324 -2.52 -1.62 -24.66
CA HIS A 324 -3.83 -1.30 -24.09
C HIS A 324 -3.89 -1.70 -22.63
N ILE A 325 -4.25 -0.77 -21.79
CA ILE A 325 -4.31 -0.91 -20.35
C ILE A 325 -5.66 -0.35 -19.87
N GLU A 326 -6.33 -1.08 -19.00
CA GLU A 326 -7.59 -0.62 -18.40
C GLU A 326 -7.37 0.55 -17.44
N LYS A 327 -8.37 1.41 -17.35
CA LYS A 327 -8.30 2.66 -16.58
C LYS A 327 -8.69 2.42 -15.11
N PRO A 328 -7.75 2.54 -14.14
CA PRO A 328 -8.10 2.34 -12.74
C PRO A 328 -8.88 3.53 -12.14
N ASN A 329 -9.78 3.23 -11.21
CA ASN A 329 -10.59 4.23 -10.50
C ASN A 329 -9.96 4.74 -9.21
N ALA A 330 -8.79 4.19 -8.81
CA ALA A 330 -8.13 4.59 -7.58
C ALA A 330 -6.62 4.28 -7.61
N SER A 331 -5.92 4.73 -6.59
CA SER A 331 -4.49 4.56 -6.35
C SER A 331 -3.60 5.45 -7.22
N MET A 332 -2.33 5.55 -6.86
CA MET A 332 -1.29 6.25 -7.64
C MET A 332 -0.55 5.31 -8.60
N PHE A 333 -1.16 4.17 -8.92
CA PHE A 333 -0.60 3.14 -9.80
C PHE A 333 -1.54 2.82 -10.94
N VAL A 334 -0.96 2.15 -11.93
CA VAL A 334 -1.67 1.39 -12.96
C VAL A 334 -1.14 -0.03 -12.91
N TRP A 335 -2.03 -1.02 -12.92
CA TRP A 335 -1.71 -2.42 -12.97
C TRP A 335 -1.91 -2.93 -14.39
N ALA A 336 -0.83 -2.97 -15.14
CA ALA A 336 -0.86 -3.22 -16.55
C ALA A 336 -0.60 -4.69 -16.87
N LYS A 337 -1.55 -5.36 -17.51
CA LYS A 337 -1.30 -6.68 -18.10
C LYS A 337 -0.21 -6.57 -19.17
N LEU A 338 0.66 -7.56 -19.24
CA LEU A 338 1.71 -7.60 -20.26
C LEU A 338 1.10 -7.58 -21.66
N PRO A 339 1.74 -6.91 -22.63
CA PRO A 339 1.36 -7.02 -24.05
C PRO A 339 1.33 -8.49 -24.50
N LYS A 340 0.45 -8.83 -25.41
CA LYS A 340 0.30 -10.23 -25.88
C LYS A 340 1.61 -10.82 -26.37
N GLU A 341 2.42 -10.02 -27.04
CA GLU A 341 3.72 -10.39 -27.58
C GLU A 341 4.74 -10.74 -26.49
N ALA A 342 4.54 -10.22 -25.26
CA ALA A 342 5.46 -10.35 -24.15
C ALA A 342 4.99 -11.33 -23.05
N LEU A 343 3.80 -11.92 -23.17
CA LEU A 343 3.25 -12.81 -22.13
C LEU A 343 4.16 -13.99 -21.80
N HIS A 344 4.90 -14.52 -22.79
CA HIS A 344 5.82 -15.63 -22.63
C HIS A 344 7.05 -15.31 -21.78
N LEU A 345 7.39 -14.03 -21.61
CA LEU A 345 8.54 -13.58 -20.83
C LEU A 345 8.29 -13.62 -19.32
N GLY A 346 7.02 -13.49 -18.88
CA GLY A 346 6.69 -13.17 -17.50
C GLY A 346 7.10 -11.74 -17.13
N SER A 347 6.66 -11.29 -15.95
CA SER A 347 6.80 -9.88 -15.55
C SER A 347 8.22 -9.44 -15.28
N LEU A 348 9.08 -10.33 -14.76
CA LEU A 348 10.45 -9.99 -14.41
C LEU A 348 11.31 -9.75 -15.65
N GLU A 349 11.34 -10.69 -16.58
CA GLU A 349 12.11 -10.55 -17.81
C GLU A 349 11.57 -9.45 -18.70
N PHE A 350 10.24 -9.27 -18.79
CA PHE A 350 9.65 -8.13 -19.46
C PHE A 350 10.12 -6.81 -18.85
N SER A 351 10.13 -6.68 -17.51
CA SER A 351 10.60 -5.44 -16.85
C SER A 351 12.08 -5.16 -17.12
N LYS A 352 12.92 -6.19 -17.16
CA LYS A 352 14.36 -6.05 -17.50
C LYS A 352 14.55 -5.60 -18.93
N LYS A 353 13.91 -6.26 -19.90
CA LYS A 353 13.97 -5.89 -21.33
C LYS A 353 13.40 -4.49 -21.57
N LEU A 354 12.27 -4.14 -20.96
CA LEU A 354 11.70 -2.80 -21.08
C LEU A 354 12.67 -1.72 -20.59
N LEU A 355 13.41 -2.01 -19.51
CA LEU A 355 14.44 -1.09 -18.99
C LEU A 355 15.65 -1.00 -19.94
N THR A 356 16.16 -2.13 -20.42
CA THR A 356 17.40 -2.14 -21.25
C THR A 356 17.16 -1.62 -22.66
N GLU A 357 16.00 -1.89 -23.26
CA GLU A 357 15.71 -1.57 -24.66
C GLU A 357 14.88 -0.29 -24.81
N ALA A 358 13.88 -0.07 -23.95
CA ALA A 358 13.03 1.13 -24.01
C ALA A 358 13.44 2.23 -23.01
N LYS A 359 14.40 1.96 -22.09
CA LYS A 359 14.81 2.87 -21.01
C LYS A 359 13.63 3.27 -20.11
N VAL A 360 12.72 2.33 -19.88
CA VAL A 360 11.53 2.50 -19.03
C VAL A 360 11.55 1.46 -17.92
N ALA A 361 11.59 1.92 -16.68
CA ALA A 361 11.57 1.06 -15.49
C ALA A 361 10.15 0.92 -14.95
N VAL A 362 9.70 -0.31 -14.71
CA VAL A 362 8.42 -0.66 -14.08
C VAL A 362 8.66 -1.68 -12.96
N SER A 363 7.67 -1.88 -12.08
CA SER A 363 7.77 -2.94 -11.05
C SER A 363 7.22 -4.26 -11.59
N PRO A 364 7.99 -5.36 -11.63
CA PRO A 364 7.50 -6.66 -12.05
C PRO A 364 6.44 -7.20 -11.08
N GLY A 365 5.36 -7.73 -11.64
CA GLY A 365 4.21 -8.18 -10.86
C GLY A 365 4.48 -9.40 -10.00
N ILE A 366 5.38 -10.30 -10.44
CA ILE A 366 5.82 -11.46 -9.63
C ILE A 366 6.39 -11.04 -8.26
N GLY A 367 6.95 -9.82 -8.16
CA GLY A 367 7.42 -9.27 -6.88
C GLY A 367 6.31 -9.00 -5.87
N PHE A 368 5.05 -9.03 -6.28
CA PHE A 368 3.87 -8.89 -5.42
C PHE A 368 3.15 -10.23 -5.16
N GLY A 369 3.54 -11.30 -5.86
CA GLY A 369 2.96 -12.62 -5.73
C GLY A 369 2.84 -13.34 -7.07
N GLU A 370 2.60 -14.65 -7.03
CA GLU A 370 2.60 -15.52 -8.21
C GLU A 370 1.51 -15.15 -9.22
N TYR A 371 0.31 -14.77 -8.74
CA TYR A 371 -0.79 -14.31 -9.59
C TYR A 371 -0.53 -12.93 -10.23
N GLY A 372 0.57 -12.27 -9.85
CA GLY A 372 1.02 -11.01 -10.45
C GLY A 372 1.90 -11.18 -11.69
N ASP A 373 2.39 -12.39 -12.02
CA ASP A 373 3.45 -12.57 -13.03
C ASP A 373 3.06 -12.19 -14.46
N GLN A 374 1.78 -12.04 -14.76
CA GLN A 374 1.30 -11.55 -16.06
C GLN A 374 1.10 -10.03 -16.10
N TYR A 375 1.55 -9.30 -15.09
CA TYR A 375 1.34 -7.86 -14.93
C TYR A 375 2.61 -7.14 -14.53
N VAL A 376 2.61 -5.82 -14.75
CA VAL A 376 3.57 -4.90 -14.14
C VAL A 376 2.83 -3.75 -13.46
N ARG A 377 3.39 -3.24 -12.37
CA ARG A 377 2.89 -2.02 -11.73
C ARG A 377 3.62 -0.79 -12.24
N ILE A 378 2.88 0.21 -12.69
CA ILE A 378 3.36 1.47 -13.21
C ILE A 378 2.93 2.58 -12.24
N ALA A 379 3.87 3.30 -11.64
CA ALA A 379 3.59 4.40 -10.73
C ALA A 379 3.37 5.73 -11.50
N LEU A 380 2.35 6.50 -11.12
CA LEU A 380 2.00 7.77 -11.75
C LEU A 380 2.86 8.95 -11.24
N ILE A 381 4.15 8.73 -11.08
CA ILE A 381 5.09 9.70 -10.48
C ILE A 381 5.83 10.57 -11.51
N GLU A 382 5.82 10.18 -12.77
CA GLU A 382 6.42 10.96 -13.85
C GLU A 382 5.44 11.99 -14.43
N ASN A 383 5.97 13.12 -14.92
CA ASN A 383 5.14 14.14 -15.55
C ASN A 383 4.66 13.71 -16.94
N GLU A 384 3.68 14.41 -17.49
CA GLU A 384 3.00 14.04 -18.73
C GLU A 384 3.93 14.03 -19.96
N LYS A 385 5.01 14.86 -19.97
CA LYS A 385 6.02 14.85 -21.05
C LYS A 385 6.84 13.56 -21.00
N ARG A 386 7.27 13.16 -19.83
CA ARG A 386 8.02 11.91 -19.62
C ARG A 386 7.14 10.69 -19.90
N ILE A 387 5.88 10.70 -19.52
CA ILE A 387 4.92 9.64 -19.88
C ILE A 387 4.81 9.48 -21.40
N ARG A 388 4.67 10.58 -22.16
CA ARG A 388 4.63 10.51 -23.62
C ARG A 388 5.96 10.08 -24.23
N GLN A 389 7.08 10.43 -23.63
CA GLN A 389 8.40 9.94 -24.04
C GLN A 389 8.50 8.42 -23.85
N ALA A 390 8.11 7.92 -22.68
CA ALA A 390 8.07 6.49 -22.41
C ALA A 390 7.19 5.74 -23.44
N ALA A 391 6.02 6.28 -23.76
CA ALA A 391 5.13 5.68 -24.76
C ALA A 391 5.81 5.56 -26.15
N ARG A 392 6.58 6.57 -26.57
CA ARG A 392 7.33 6.49 -27.84
C ARG A 392 8.42 5.39 -27.79
N ASN A 393 9.10 5.27 -26.68
CA ASN A 393 10.13 4.26 -26.49
C ASN A 393 9.51 2.84 -26.48
N ILE A 394 8.42 2.67 -25.72
CA ILE A 394 7.65 1.43 -25.66
C ILE A 394 7.14 1.03 -27.04
N LYS A 395 6.65 1.97 -27.85
CA LYS A 395 6.17 1.69 -29.20
C LYS A 395 7.26 1.06 -30.07
N LYS A 396 8.50 1.56 -29.98
CA LYS A 396 9.65 1.01 -30.73
C LYS A 396 9.96 -0.40 -30.26
N TYR A 397 10.00 -0.60 -28.94
CA TYR A 397 10.28 -1.90 -28.35
C TYR A 397 9.20 -2.96 -28.69
N LEU A 398 7.91 -2.61 -28.61
CA LEU A 398 6.85 -3.54 -28.98
C LEU A 398 6.86 -3.88 -30.47
N LYS A 399 7.33 -2.95 -31.32
CA LYS A 399 7.51 -3.24 -32.73
C LYS A 399 8.62 -4.27 -32.96
N SER A 400 9.78 -4.13 -32.31
CA SER A 400 10.86 -5.13 -32.42
C SER A 400 10.43 -6.51 -31.94
N LEU A 401 9.68 -6.60 -30.83
CA LEU A 401 9.16 -7.88 -30.33
C LEU A 401 8.25 -8.60 -31.34
N ARG A 402 7.44 -7.83 -32.12
CA ARG A 402 6.57 -8.40 -33.15
C ARG A 402 7.32 -8.87 -34.39
N GLU A 403 8.48 -8.30 -34.66
CA GLU A 403 9.33 -8.68 -35.77
C GLU A 403 10.20 -9.92 -35.43
N GLU A 404 10.41 -10.20 -34.13
CA GLU A 404 11.12 -11.38 -33.63
C GLU A 404 10.23 -12.61 -33.41
N SER A 405 8.90 -12.43 -33.34
CA SER A 405 7.88 -13.48 -33.12
C SER A 405 7.35 -14.02 -34.44
#